data_7543e6e363b237cbfba38479375382d0
#
_entry.id   7543e6e363b237cbfba38479375382d0
#
_cell.length_a   1.000
_cell.length_b   1.000
_cell.length_c   1.000
_cell.angle_alpha   90.00
_cell.angle_beta   90.00
_cell.angle_gamma   90.00
#
_symmetry.space_group_name_H-M   'P 1'
#
loop_
_entity.id
_entity.type
_entity.pdbx_description
1 polymer ?
#
loop_
_entity_poly.entity_id
_entity_poly.type
_entity_poly.pdbx_seq_one_letter_code
_entity_poly.pdbx_strand_id
1 'polypeptide(L)'
;MNKTDLHILMIDDHPSMIEGYKSILSFNDLGLRITTTPAYNCESAYNIIDNTPVFKAFDFAFVDLSLPPYLEKNIKSGEDLALLIKNKFPDCKIVILTSHAEAFILDAIQKNIAPNGLLVKSDFTADEFLLAFEKIYNNHFYTSRTVVENIAELHEKSAFLDENNRKLITLLAEGVKTKNLPQRMNLSISAIDKRKAQIKHFFKIEKGSDEDIIREAKKHGLI
;
A
#
# COMPACT_ATOMS: atom_id res chain seq x y z
N MET A 1 6.55 -32.38 2.98
CA MET A 1 6.26 -32.63 1.54
C MET A 1 5.78 -31.32 0.95
N ASN A 2 6.46 -30.79 -0.05
CA ASN A 2 5.96 -29.60 -0.73
C ASN A 2 4.68 -29.97 -1.48
N LYS A 3 3.64 -29.16 -1.31
CA LYS A 3 2.34 -29.33 -1.99
C LYS A 3 2.56 -29.09 -3.49
N THR A 4 2.19 -30.05 -4.32
CA THR A 4 2.35 -29.94 -5.79
C THR A 4 1.13 -29.34 -6.48
N ASP A 5 -0.02 -29.33 -5.81
CA ASP A 5 -1.26 -28.79 -6.32
C ASP A 5 -1.68 -27.57 -5.49
N LEU A 6 -1.85 -26.44 -6.13
CA LEU A 6 -2.30 -25.20 -5.50
C LEU A 6 -3.68 -24.79 -6.00
N HIS A 7 -4.49 -24.29 -5.08
CA HIS A 7 -5.79 -23.70 -5.39
C HIS A 7 -5.75 -22.19 -5.13
N ILE A 8 -5.99 -21.40 -6.16
CA ILE A 8 -5.87 -19.94 -6.14
C ILE A 8 -7.24 -19.31 -6.37
N LEU A 9 -7.65 -18.43 -5.47
CA LEU A 9 -8.79 -17.53 -5.67
C LEU A 9 -8.32 -16.28 -6.40
N MET A 10 -8.93 -15.93 -7.53
CA MET A 10 -8.62 -14.75 -8.31
C MET A 10 -9.81 -13.81 -8.37
N ILE A 11 -9.67 -12.60 -7.82
CA ILE A 11 -10.74 -11.62 -7.70
C ILE A 11 -10.33 -10.36 -8.44
N ASP A 12 -10.96 -10.11 -9.59
CA ASP A 12 -10.77 -8.94 -10.44
C ASP A 12 -12.02 -8.75 -11.31
N ASP A 13 -12.53 -7.53 -11.44
CA ASP A 13 -13.73 -7.26 -12.26
C ASP A 13 -13.44 -7.25 -13.76
N HIS A 14 -12.17 -7.46 -14.15
CA HIS A 14 -11.73 -7.59 -15.54
C HIS A 14 -11.38 -9.05 -15.85
N PRO A 15 -12.26 -9.83 -16.52
CA PRO A 15 -12.01 -11.24 -16.83
C PRO A 15 -10.70 -11.48 -17.61
N SER A 16 -10.31 -10.54 -18.48
CA SER A 16 -9.06 -10.62 -19.24
C SER A 16 -7.82 -10.58 -18.36
N MET A 17 -7.86 -9.86 -17.22
CA MET A 17 -6.75 -9.84 -16.26
C MET A 17 -6.61 -11.19 -15.58
N ILE A 18 -7.71 -11.79 -15.14
CA ILE A 18 -7.71 -13.12 -14.54
C ILE A 18 -7.12 -14.15 -15.51
N GLU A 19 -7.57 -14.16 -16.78
CA GLU A 19 -7.03 -15.08 -17.79
C GLU A 19 -5.54 -14.81 -18.08
N GLY A 20 -5.11 -13.56 -18.08
CA GLY A 20 -3.71 -13.17 -18.18
C GLY A 20 -2.86 -13.73 -17.04
N TYR A 21 -3.28 -13.54 -15.80
CA TYR A 21 -2.59 -14.08 -14.61
C TYR A 21 -2.53 -15.61 -14.61
N LYS A 22 -3.63 -16.29 -14.99
CA LYS A 22 -3.66 -17.74 -15.13
C LYS A 22 -2.65 -18.22 -16.17
N SER A 23 -2.60 -17.54 -17.33
CA SER A 23 -1.64 -17.86 -18.38
C SER A 23 -0.21 -17.71 -17.89
N ILE A 24 0.12 -16.60 -17.23
CA ILE A 24 1.46 -16.35 -16.66
C ILE A 24 1.82 -17.45 -15.64
N LEU A 25 0.92 -17.73 -14.69
CA LEU A 25 1.19 -18.74 -13.65
C LEU A 25 1.35 -20.14 -14.19
N SER A 26 0.82 -20.46 -15.38
CA SER A 26 1.05 -21.76 -16.02
C SER A 26 2.51 -22.01 -16.43
N PHE A 27 3.32 -20.95 -16.53
CA PHE A 27 4.75 -21.01 -16.82
C PHE A 27 5.65 -21.02 -15.57
N ASN A 28 5.07 -21.33 -14.38
CA ASN A 28 5.89 -21.37 -13.16
C ASN A 28 6.98 -22.45 -13.21
N ASP A 29 8.19 -22.10 -12.80
CA ASP A 29 9.33 -23.03 -12.76
C ASP A 29 9.33 -23.93 -11.52
N LEU A 30 8.35 -23.79 -10.63
CA LEU A 30 8.23 -24.59 -9.41
C LEU A 30 7.63 -25.98 -9.64
N GLY A 31 7.16 -26.26 -10.86
CA GLY A 31 6.51 -27.52 -11.21
C GLY A 31 5.15 -27.71 -10.53
N LEU A 32 4.50 -26.60 -10.16
CA LEU A 32 3.20 -26.61 -9.48
C LEU A 32 2.05 -26.72 -10.47
N ARG A 33 1.07 -27.55 -10.13
CA ARG A 33 -0.23 -27.57 -10.80
C ARG A 33 -1.14 -26.55 -10.11
N ILE A 34 -1.59 -25.56 -10.86
CA ILE A 34 -2.41 -24.47 -10.33
C ILE A 34 -3.83 -24.61 -10.85
N THR A 35 -4.78 -24.70 -9.93
CA THR A 35 -6.21 -24.57 -10.21
C THR A 35 -6.68 -23.21 -9.71
N THR A 36 -7.56 -22.56 -10.47
CA THR A 36 -8.03 -21.22 -10.15
C THR A 36 -9.54 -21.18 -10.03
N THR A 37 -10.04 -20.42 -9.05
CA THR A 37 -11.44 -20.04 -8.92
C THR A 37 -11.56 -18.54 -9.17
N PRO A 38 -12.22 -18.11 -10.26
CA PRO A 38 -12.38 -16.68 -10.54
C PRO A 38 -13.59 -16.10 -9.80
N ALA A 39 -13.51 -14.83 -9.42
CA ALA A 39 -14.60 -14.00 -8.95
C ALA A 39 -14.48 -12.60 -9.57
N TYR A 40 -15.60 -11.98 -9.96
CA TYR A 40 -15.60 -10.77 -10.77
C TYR A 40 -16.19 -9.54 -10.07
N ASN A 41 -16.59 -9.66 -8.83
CA ASN A 41 -17.09 -8.57 -7.97
C ASN A 41 -17.13 -9.04 -6.51
N CYS A 42 -17.43 -8.13 -5.60
CA CYS A 42 -17.49 -8.43 -4.18
C CYS A 42 -18.53 -9.48 -3.82
N GLU A 43 -19.68 -9.51 -4.51
CA GLU A 43 -20.75 -10.49 -4.25
C GLU A 43 -20.31 -11.92 -4.60
N SER A 44 -19.82 -12.14 -5.83
CA SER A 44 -19.34 -13.46 -6.26
C SER A 44 -18.18 -13.95 -5.41
N ALA A 45 -17.23 -13.07 -5.06
CA ALA A 45 -16.13 -13.39 -4.16
C ALA A 45 -16.60 -13.77 -2.76
N TYR A 46 -17.51 -12.97 -2.17
CA TYR A 46 -18.10 -13.28 -0.88
C TYR A 46 -18.78 -14.65 -0.87
N ASN A 47 -19.61 -14.94 -1.86
CA ASN A 47 -20.33 -16.21 -1.96
C ASN A 47 -19.37 -17.40 -2.10
N ILE A 48 -18.29 -17.27 -2.88
CA ILE A 48 -17.25 -18.29 -2.99
C ILE A 48 -16.54 -18.49 -1.64
N ILE A 49 -16.12 -17.42 -1.00
CA ILE A 49 -15.44 -17.49 0.31
C ILE A 49 -16.38 -18.10 1.35
N ASP A 50 -17.61 -17.63 1.43
CA ASP A 50 -18.58 -18.08 2.45
C ASP A 50 -18.96 -19.56 2.29
N ASN A 51 -19.12 -20.05 1.07
CA ASN A 51 -19.47 -21.44 0.77
C ASN A 51 -18.27 -22.40 0.76
N THR A 52 -17.03 -21.91 0.78
CA THR A 52 -15.83 -22.76 0.79
C THR A 52 -15.53 -23.24 2.21
N PRO A 53 -15.54 -24.56 2.47
CA PRO A 53 -15.15 -25.10 3.78
C PRO A 53 -13.66 -24.84 4.08
N VAL A 54 -13.32 -24.65 5.34
CA VAL A 54 -11.94 -24.37 5.77
C VAL A 54 -10.93 -25.44 5.32
N PHE A 55 -11.34 -26.71 5.29
CA PHE A 55 -10.48 -27.81 4.83
C PHE A 55 -10.25 -27.85 3.30
N LYS A 56 -10.96 -27.00 2.54
CA LYS A 56 -10.77 -26.77 1.11
C LYS A 56 -10.28 -25.34 0.83
N ALA A 57 -9.61 -24.74 1.80
CA ALA A 57 -9.12 -23.38 1.72
C ALA A 57 -8.24 -23.14 0.48
N PHE A 58 -8.17 -21.90 0.07
CA PHE A 58 -7.26 -21.46 -0.98
C PHE A 58 -5.82 -21.33 -0.44
N ASP A 59 -4.85 -21.69 -1.27
CA ASP A 59 -3.43 -21.48 -0.96
C ASP A 59 -3.03 -20.04 -1.18
N PHE A 60 -3.62 -19.41 -2.20
CA PHE A 60 -3.42 -18.00 -2.54
C PHE A 60 -4.76 -17.33 -2.84
N ALA A 61 -4.83 -16.05 -2.58
CA ALA A 61 -5.88 -15.17 -3.07
C ALA A 61 -5.24 -13.94 -3.71
N PHE A 62 -5.44 -13.76 -5.02
CA PHE A 62 -5.12 -12.53 -5.74
C PHE A 62 -6.35 -11.65 -5.73
N VAL A 63 -6.23 -10.44 -5.18
CA VAL A 63 -7.38 -9.57 -4.90
C VAL A 63 -7.13 -8.19 -5.49
N ASP A 64 -7.97 -7.78 -6.44
CA ASP A 64 -8.08 -6.38 -6.83
C ASP A 64 -8.81 -5.59 -5.75
N LEU A 65 -8.39 -4.35 -5.52
CA LEU A 65 -9.05 -3.45 -4.57
C LEU A 65 -10.30 -2.78 -5.16
N SER A 66 -10.26 -2.46 -6.46
CA SER A 66 -11.27 -1.66 -7.14
C SER A 66 -12.39 -2.55 -7.68
N LEU A 67 -13.22 -3.07 -6.79
CA LEU A 67 -14.30 -3.99 -7.15
C LEU A 67 -15.67 -3.36 -6.92
N PRO A 68 -16.68 -3.71 -7.74
CA PRO A 68 -18.08 -3.36 -7.44
C PRO A 68 -18.49 -3.90 -6.06
N PRO A 69 -19.05 -3.03 -5.17
CA PRO A 69 -19.33 -3.38 -3.79
C PRO A 69 -20.52 -4.35 -3.65
N TYR A 70 -20.54 -5.09 -2.54
CA TYR A 70 -21.68 -5.89 -2.10
C TYR A 70 -22.26 -5.33 -0.80
N LEU A 71 -23.13 -4.32 -0.96
CA LEU A 71 -23.65 -3.52 0.16
C LEU A 71 -24.49 -4.33 1.16
N GLU A 72 -25.19 -5.36 0.72
CA GLU A 72 -26.01 -6.24 1.59
C GLU A 72 -25.16 -6.92 2.69
N LYS A 73 -23.90 -7.19 2.40
CA LYS A 73 -22.94 -7.78 3.35
C LYS A 73 -21.91 -6.78 3.87
N ASN A 74 -22.11 -5.47 3.59
CA ASN A 74 -21.18 -4.39 3.96
C ASN A 74 -19.75 -4.61 3.44
N ILE A 75 -19.61 -5.27 2.29
CA ILE A 75 -18.33 -5.41 1.57
C ILE A 75 -18.23 -4.27 0.56
N LYS A 76 -17.29 -3.36 0.77
CA LYS A 76 -17.17 -2.12 -0.01
C LYS A 76 -16.12 -2.21 -1.10
N SER A 77 -15.09 -3.05 -0.90
CA SER A 77 -13.93 -3.14 -1.78
C SER A 77 -13.20 -4.49 -1.60
N GLY A 78 -12.14 -4.68 -2.38
CA GLY A 78 -11.24 -5.83 -2.20
C GLY A 78 -10.51 -5.86 -0.85
N GLU A 79 -10.40 -4.73 -0.15
CA GLU A 79 -9.82 -4.69 1.20
C GLU A 79 -10.67 -5.52 2.18
N ASP A 80 -11.99 -5.32 2.16
CA ASP A 80 -12.92 -6.06 3.03
C ASP A 80 -12.87 -7.56 2.71
N LEU A 81 -12.76 -7.92 1.42
CA LEU A 81 -12.60 -9.32 0.99
C LEU A 81 -11.28 -9.92 1.47
N ALA A 82 -10.17 -9.19 1.37
CA ALA A 82 -8.88 -9.64 1.84
C ALA A 82 -8.89 -9.91 3.36
N LEU A 83 -9.53 -9.05 4.14
CA LEU A 83 -9.72 -9.25 5.58
C LEU A 83 -10.63 -10.45 5.88
N LEU A 84 -11.70 -10.63 5.09
CA LEU A 84 -12.58 -11.80 5.22
C LEU A 84 -11.82 -13.10 4.94
N ILE A 85 -11.02 -13.14 3.87
CA ILE A 85 -10.16 -14.29 3.53
C ILE A 85 -9.19 -14.59 4.66
N LYS A 86 -8.49 -13.56 5.15
CA LYS A 86 -7.51 -13.70 6.23
C LYS A 86 -8.11 -14.29 7.49
N ASN A 87 -9.34 -13.88 7.82
CA ASN A 87 -10.05 -14.38 8.99
C ASN A 87 -10.55 -15.82 8.82
N LYS A 88 -11.03 -16.17 7.63
CA LYS A 88 -11.60 -17.51 7.36
C LYS A 88 -10.53 -18.54 7.01
N PHE A 89 -9.47 -18.11 6.31
CA PHE A 89 -8.40 -18.97 5.80
C PHE A 89 -7.03 -18.38 6.23
N PRO A 90 -6.60 -18.51 7.50
CA PRO A 90 -5.40 -17.85 8.02
C PRO A 90 -4.11 -18.21 7.29
N ASP A 91 -4.03 -19.41 6.70
CA ASP A 91 -2.86 -19.89 5.97
C ASP A 91 -2.87 -19.46 4.49
N CYS A 92 -3.96 -18.85 4.00
CA CYS A 92 -4.06 -18.36 2.64
C CYS A 92 -3.14 -17.15 2.43
N LYS A 93 -2.26 -17.22 1.42
CA LYS A 93 -1.37 -16.13 1.06
C LYS A 93 -2.12 -15.08 0.24
N ILE A 94 -2.25 -13.89 0.80
CA ILE A 94 -2.98 -12.79 0.18
C ILE A 94 -2.03 -11.93 -0.64
N VAL A 95 -2.36 -11.75 -1.92
CA VAL A 95 -1.66 -10.87 -2.85
C VAL A 95 -2.64 -9.81 -3.34
N ILE A 96 -2.36 -8.57 -3.00
CA ILE A 96 -3.12 -7.42 -3.47
C ILE A 96 -2.56 -6.97 -4.81
N LEU A 97 -3.43 -6.86 -5.81
CA LEU A 97 -3.15 -6.28 -7.12
C LEU A 97 -3.95 -4.99 -7.23
N THR A 98 -3.29 -3.85 -7.38
CA THR A 98 -3.98 -2.55 -7.37
C THR A 98 -3.52 -1.65 -8.50
N SER A 99 -4.42 -0.81 -9.01
CA SER A 99 -4.09 0.30 -9.91
C SER A 99 -3.71 1.58 -9.13
N HIS A 100 -3.92 1.60 -7.81
CA HIS A 100 -3.55 2.72 -6.97
C HIS A 100 -2.05 2.76 -6.73
N ALA A 101 -1.47 3.94 -6.95
CA ALA A 101 -0.05 4.20 -6.69
C ALA A 101 0.15 5.22 -5.54
N GLU A 102 -0.94 5.78 -5.00
CA GLU A 102 -0.89 6.80 -3.96
C GLU A 102 -0.30 6.24 -2.65
N ALA A 103 0.78 6.86 -2.20
CA ALA A 103 1.55 6.40 -1.04
C ALA A 103 0.72 6.12 0.21
N PHE A 104 -0.27 6.99 0.52
CA PHE A 104 -1.11 6.83 1.71
C PHE A 104 -2.08 5.63 1.59
N ILE A 105 -2.56 5.30 0.38
CA ILE A 105 -3.39 4.12 0.13
C ILE A 105 -2.54 2.86 0.32
N LEU A 106 -1.37 2.81 -0.32
CA LEU A 106 -0.45 1.68 -0.23
C LEU A 106 0.02 1.40 1.21
N ASP A 107 0.35 2.45 1.96
CA ASP A 107 0.73 2.36 3.38
C ASP A 107 -0.43 1.87 4.26
N ALA A 108 -1.66 2.35 4.01
CA ALA A 108 -2.85 1.88 4.71
C ALA A 108 -3.11 0.39 4.45
N ILE A 109 -3.02 -0.07 3.19
CA ILE A 109 -3.16 -1.48 2.83
C ILE A 109 -2.12 -2.33 3.56
N GLN A 110 -0.86 -1.90 3.55
CA GLN A 110 0.22 -2.63 4.20
C GLN A 110 0.01 -2.74 5.71
N LYS A 111 -0.50 -1.69 6.36
CA LYS A 111 -0.76 -1.67 7.81
C LYS A 111 -2.02 -2.45 8.20
N ASN A 112 -3.10 -2.29 7.45
CA ASN A 112 -4.41 -2.85 7.83
C ASN A 112 -4.55 -4.32 7.43
N ILE A 113 -4.07 -4.68 6.23
CA ILE A 113 -4.20 -6.03 5.69
C ILE A 113 -2.95 -6.85 5.97
N ALA A 114 -1.77 -6.23 5.89
CA ALA A 114 -0.46 -6.91 5.94
C ALA A 114 -0.45 -8.12 4.95
N PRO A 115 -0.64 -7.88 3.63
CA PRO A 115 -0.71 -8.93 2.64
C PRO A 115 0.68 -9.57 2.43
N ASN A 116 0.71 -10.79 1.91
CA ASN A 116 1.97 -11.45 1.54
C ASN A 116 2.61 -10.83 0.28
N GLY A 117 1.78 -10.23 -0.57
CA GLY A 117 2.20 -9.47 -1.75
C GLY A 117 1.38 -8.20 -1.94
N LEU A 118 2.04 -7.10 -2.32
CA LEU A 118 1.39 -5.84 -2.70
C LEU A 118 2.03 -5.33 -3.99
N LEU A 119 1.28 -5.40 -5.09
CA LEU A 119 1.75 -5.08 -6.44
C LEU A 119 0.86 -4.02 -7.09
N VAL A 120 1.48 -2.97 -7.62
CA VAL A 120 0.80 -2.02 -8.49
C VAL A 120 0.77 -2.60 -9.91
N LYS A 121 -0.43 -2.66 -10.52
CA LYS A 121 -0.66 -3.35 -11.82
C LYS A 121 0.19 -2.82 -12.97
N SER A 122 0.64 -1.56 -12.90
CA SER A 122 1.52 -0.95 -13.91
C SER A 122 3.00 -1.27 -13.74
N ASP A 123 3.41 -1.89 -12.63
CA ASP A 123 4.81 -2.06 -12.25
C ASP A 123 5.46 -3.33 -12.77
N PHE A 124 4.69 -4.33 -13.13
CA PHE A 124 5.24 -5.65 -13.36
C PHE A 124 4.96 -6.21 -14.76
N THR A 125 5.96 -6.90 -15.27
CA THR A 125 5.90 -7.78 -16.44
C THR A 125 5.45 -9.19 -16.03
N ALA A 126 5.28 -10.09 -17.00
CA ALA A 126 5.00 -11.50 -16.72
C ALA A 126 6.08 -12.16 -15.86
N ASP A 127 7.35 -11.87 -16.15
CA ASP A 127 8.49 -12.44 -15.41
C ASP A 127 8.54 -11.93 -13.97
N GLU A 128 8.26 -10.64 -13.75
CA GLU A 128 8.20 -10.06 -12.40
C GLU A 128 7.01 -10.60 -11.59
N PHE A 129 5.88 -10.88 -12.26
CA PHE A 129 4.75 -11.51 -11.60
C PHE A 129 5.06 -12.95 -11.17
N LEU A 130 5.75 -13.73 -12.00
CA LEU A 130 6.23 -15.07 -11.64
C LEU A 130 7.25 -15.02 -10.50
N LEU A 131 8.19 -14.08 -10.54
CA LEU A 131 9.14 -13.87 -9.46
C LEU A 131 8.45 -13.52 -8.12
N ALA A 132 7.42 -12.65 -8.18
CA ALA A 132 6.63 -12.31 -7.00
C ALA A 132 5.91 -13.55 -6.44
N PHE A 133 5.26 -14.32 -7.32
CA PHE A 133 4.59 -15.57 -6.95
C PHE A 133 5.56 -16.56 -6.29
N GLU A 134 6.72 -16.81 -6.90
CA GLU A 134 7.73 -17.70 -6.36
C GLU A 134 8.22 -17.26 -4.97
N LYS A 135 8.54 -15.97 -4.79
CA LYS A 135 8.97 -15.44 -3.49
C LYS A 135 7.89 -15.64 -2.44
N ILE A 136 6.63 -15.33 -2.77
CA ILE A 136 5.50 -15.47 -1.84
C ILE A 136 5.25 -16.96 -1.54
N TYR A 137 5.36 -17.84 -2.53
CA TYR A 137 5.26 -19.29 -2.32
C TYR A 137 6.29 -19.76 -1.29
N ASN A 138 7.51 -19.26 -1.36
CA ASN A 138 8.60 -19.55 -0.42
C ASN A 138 8.52 -18.76 0.89
N ASN A 139 7.35 -18.20 1.25
CA ASN A 139 7.10 -17.45 2.48
C ASN A 139 7.88 -16.13 2.61
N HIS A 140 8.30 -15.54 1.50
CA HIS A 140 8.85 -14.18 1.51
C HIS A 140 7.73 -13.18 1.18
N PHE A 141 7.82 -11.98 1.75
CA PHE A 141 6.99 -10.86 1.33
C PHE A 141 7.50 -10.30 0.01
N TYR A 142 6.58 -9.83 -0.82
CA TYR A 142 6.93 -9.15 -2.06
C TYR A 142 6.12 -7.85 -2.24
N THR A 143 6.81 -6.78 -2.57
CA THR A 143 6.19 -5.51 -2.93
C THR A 143 6.79 -5.03 -4.25
N SER A 144 5.96 -4.50 -5.14
CA SER A 144 6.44 -3.92 -6.40
C SER A 144 7.18 -2.61 -6.16
N ARG A 145 7.91 -2.15 -7.17
CA ARG A 145 8.80 -1.00 -7.08
C ARG A 145 8.10 0.27 -6.60
N THR A 146 6.97 0.63 -7.22
CA THR A 146 6.20 1.82 -6.85
C THR A 146 5.75 1.79 -5.38
N VAL A 147 5.40 0.60 -4.86
CA VAL A 147 5.04 0.44 -3.44
C VAL A 147 6.21 0.83 -2.55
N VAL A 148 7.40 0.28 -2.84
CA VAL A 148 8.61 0.55 -2.04
C VAL A 148 8.98 2.03 -2.08
N GLU A 149 9.04 2.61 -3.28
CA GLU A 149 9.45 4.00 -3.48
C GLU A 149 8.47 4.97 -2.82
N ASN A 150 7.16 4.80 -3.03
CA ASN A 150 6.15 5.73 -2.55
C ASN A 150 5.93 5.65 -1.04
N ILE A 151 5.97 4.44 -0.46
CA ILE A 151 5.89 4.30 1.01
C ILE A 151 7.15 4.86 1.68
N ALA A 152 8.34 4.62 1.13
CA ALA A 152 9.59 5.19 1.65
C ALA A 152 9.53 6.72 1.64
N GLU A 153 9.11 7.34 0.52
CA GLU A 153 8.92 8.78 0.42
C GLU A 153 7.90 9.32 1.44
N LEU A 154 6.77 8.59 1.64
CA LEU A 154 5.77 8.97 2.64
C LEU A 154 6.33 8.93 4.05
N HIS A 155 7.09 7.89 4.39
CA HIS A 155 7.69 7.76 5.71
C HIS A 155 8.78 8.81 5.95
N GLU A 156 9.60 9.11 4.93
CA GLU A 156 10.58 10.19 4.99
C GLU A 156 9.89 11.54 5.24
N LYS A 157 8.83 11.84 4.48
CA LYS A 157 8.00 13.04 4.68
C LYS A 157 7.35 13.06 6.06
N SER A 158 6.86 11.95 6.55
CA SER A 158 6.21 11.85 7.86
C SER A 158 7.20 12.01 9.01
N ALA A 159 8.38 11.39 8.92
CA ALA A 159 9.46 11.55 9.89
C ALA A 159 9.99 12.98 9.93
N PHE A 160 10.07 13.61 8.76
CA PHE A 160 10.46 15.01 8.63
C PHE A 160 9.44 15.98 9.27
N LEU A 161 8.15 15.69 9.13
CA LEU A 161 7.04 16.46 9.68
C LEU A 161 6.74 16.07 11.14
N ASP A 162 7.78 15.97 11.98
CA ASP A 162 7.61 15.82 13.42
C ASP A 162 6.75 16.96 13.98
N GLU A 163 6.20 16.78 15.18
CA GLU A 163 5.33 17.76 15.83
C GLU A 163 5.96 19.16 15.89
N ASN A 164 7.27 19.23 16.11
CA ASN A 164 7.99 20.50 16.17
C ASN A 164 8.13 21.17 14.80
N ASN A 165 8.37 20.42 13.73
CA ASN A 165 8.42 20.97 12.38
C ASN A 165 7.07 21.49 11.92
N ARG A 166 5.97 20.72 12.20
CA ARG A 166 4.60 21.18 11.95
C ARG A 166 4.28 22.46 12.72
N LYS A 167 4.57 22.48 14.04
CA LYS A 167 4.36 23.64 14.89
C LYS A 167 5.17 24.87 14.40
N LEU A 168 6.42 24.66 13.97
CA LEU A 168 7.25 25.73 13.40
C LEU A 168 6.61 26.33 12.14
N ILE A 169 6.18 25.49 11.19
CA ILE A 169 5.53 25.92 9.96
C ILE A 169 4.24 26.70 10.27
N THR A 170 3.42 26.20 11.19
CA THR A 170 2.17 26.87 11.61
C THR A 170 2.46 28.26 12.22
N LEU A 171 3.42 28.35 13.15
CA LEU A 171 3.78 29.62 13.77
C LEU A 171 4.34 30.63 12.77
N LEU A 172 5.11 30.18 11.79
CA LEU A 172 5.58 31.05 10.69
C LEU A 172 4.40 31.54 9.84
N ALA A 173 3.43 30.69 9.53
CA ALA A 173 2.24 31.05 8.77
C ALA A 173 1.33 32.03 9.53
N GLU A 174 1.29 31.97 10.86
CA GLU A 174 0.64 32.93 11.75
C GLU A 174 1.41 34.26 11.84
N GLY A 175 2.54 34.41 11.19
CA GLY A 175 3.37 35.64 11.19
C GLY A 175 4.24 35.81 12.43
N VAL A 176 4.47 34.76 13.20
CA VAL A 176 5.34 34.82 14.38
C VAL A 176 6.79 35.07 13.93
N LYS A 177 7.36 36.19 14.37
CA LYS A 177 8.75 36.53 14.04
C LYS A 177 9.75 35.53 14.63
N THR A 178 10.81 35.22 13.92
CA THR A 178 11.82 34.22 14.31
C THR A 178 12.35 34.42 15.74
N LYS A 179 12.54 35.67 16.19
CA LYS A 179 13.00 35.99 17.57
C LYS A 179 12.05 35.52 18.68
N ASN A 180 10.77 35.30 18.37
CA ASN A 180 9.74 34.90 19.33
C ASN A 180 9.47 33.38 19.29
N LEU A 181 10.01 32.66 18.32
CA LEU A 181 9.82 31.19 18.15
C LEU A 181 10.39 30.39 19.34
N PRO A 182 11.58 30.76 19.93
CA PRO A 182 12.14 30.07 21.08
C PRO A 182 11.15 29.91 22.24
N GLN A 183 10.48 30.99 22.61
CA GLN A 183 9.46 30.96 23.67
C GLN A 183 8.23 30.15 23.32
N ARG A 184 7.75 30.24 22.06
CA ARG A 184 6.55 29.54 21.60
C ARG A 184 6.76 28.03 21.46
N MET A 185 7.97 27.61 21.17
CA MET A 185 8.31 26.22 20.89
C MET A 185 9.07 25.53 22.03
N ASN A 186 9.52 26.27 23.03
CA ASN A 186 10.41 25.80 24.09
C ASN A 186 11.69 25.15 23.52
N LEU A 187 12.28 25.81 22.52
CA LEU A 187 13.50 25.39 21.84
C LEU A 187 14.53 26.53 21.83
N SER A 188 15.81 26.19 21.71
CA SER A 188 16.84 27.18 21.47
C SER A 188 16.76 27.78 20.06
N ILE A 189 17.30 29.00 19.87
CA ILE A 189 17.33 29.62 18.55
C ILE A 189 18.08 28.75 17.53
N SER A 190 19.21 28.14 17.95
CA SER A 190 19.98 27.24 17.06
C SER A 190 19.22 25.99 16.68
N ALA A 191 18.37 25.46 17.56
CA ALA A 191 17.49 24.33 17.24
C ALA A 191 16.42 24.73 16.22
N ILE A 192 15.88 25.94 16.31
CA ILE A 192 14.92 26.49 15.34
C ILE A 192 15.60 26.71 13.99
N ASP A 193 16.79 27.27 13.96
CA ASP A 193 17.53 27.51 12.70
C ASP A 193 17.89 26.19 12.03
N LYS A 194 18.30 25.17 12.79
CA LYS A 194 18.54 23.83 12.27
C LYS A 194 17.27 23.22 11.65
N ARG A 195 16.12 23.36 12.32
CA ARG A 195 14.82 22.89 11.79
C ARG A 195 14.41 23.66 10.54
N LYS A 196 14.58 24.97 10.49
CA LYS A 196 14.33 25.76 9.29
C LYS A 196 15.20 25.30 8.12
N ALA A 197 16.48 25.02 8.36
CA ALA A 197 17.37 24.49 7.34
C ALA A 197 16.90 23.12 6.83
N GLN A 198 16.50 22.24 7.73
CA GLN A 198 15.92 20.94 7.37
C GLN A 198 14.63 21.10 6.55
N ILE A 199 13.72 22.01 6.95
CA ILE A 199 12.47 22.31 6.22
C ILE A 199 12.77 22.85 4.83
N LYS A 200 13.72 23.76 4.69
CA LYS A 200 14.14 24.27 3.39
C LYS A 200 14.72 23.16 2.50
N HIS A 201 15.58 22.32 3.05
CA HIS A 201 16.14 21.18 2.32
C HIS A 201 15.05 20.23 1.82
N PHE A 202 14.09 19.90 2.68
CA PHE A 202 12.97 19.04 2.33
C PHE A 202 12.14 19.61 1.18
N PHE A 203 11.81 20.90 1.23
CA PHE A 203 11.07 21.57 0.15
C PHE A 203 11.95 21.94 -1.06
N LYS A 204 13.23 21.52 -1.07
CA LYS A 204 14.19 21.86 -2.12
C LYS A 204 14.35 23.37 -2.34
N ILE A 205 14.28 24.15 -1.24
CA ILE A 205 14.49 25.61 -1.24
C ILE A 205 15.99 25.85 -1.03
N GLU A 206 16.73 26.10 -2.12
CA GLU A 206 18.18 26.33 -2.03
C GLU A 206 18.54 27.67 -1.38
N LYS A 207 17.86 28.75 -1.78
CA LYS A 207 17.97 30.09 -1.20
C LYS A 207 16.55 30.64 -1.03
N GLY A 208 16.14 30.86 0.23
CA GLY A 208 14.77 31.31 0.49
C GLY A 208 14.57 31.83 1.90
N SER A 209 13.49 32.57 2.05
CA SER A 209 13.00 33.16 3.30
C SER A 209 12.04 32.24 4.06
N ASP A 210 11.47 32.73 5.15
CA ASP A 210 10.38 32.05 5.84
C ASP A 210 9.09 32.03 5.01
N GLU A 211 8.90 33.02 4.13
CA GLU A 211 7.76 33.09 3.19
C GLU A 211 7.79 31.95 2.16
N ASP A 212 8.99 31.54 1.73
CA ASP A 212 9.15 30.41 0.83
C ASP A 212 8.76 29.09 1.51
N ILE A 213 9.10 28.93 2.79
CA ILE A 213 8.65 27.78 3.61
C ILE A 213 7.12 27.76 3.67
N ILE A 214 6.48 28.90 3.96
CA ILE A 214 5.02 29.03 4.07
C ILE A 214 4.36 28.69 2.72
N ARG A 215 4.90 29.21 1.61
CA ARG A 215 4.39 28.97 0.26
C ARG A 215 4.42 27.48 -0.09
N GLU A 216 5.56 26.82 0.13
CA GLU A 216 5.68 25.40 -0.15
C GLU A 216 4.82 24.55 0.81
N ALA A 217 4.73 24.90 2.09
CA ALA A 217 3.85 24.21 3.03
C ALA A 217 2.38 24.27 2.60
N LYS A 218 1.90 25.41 2.07
CA LYS A 218 0.54 25.53 1.51
C LYS A 218 0.35 24.64 0.28
N LYS A 219 1.31 24.59 -0.64
CA LYS A 219 1.25 23.72 -1.83
C LYS A 219 1.13 22.23 -1.45
N HIS A 220 1.77 21.86 -0.34
CA HIS A 220 1.76 20.48 0.16
C HIS A 220 0.61 20.20 1.14
N GLY A 221 -0.33 21.13 1.34
CA GLY A 221 -1.50 20.95 2.20
C GLY A 221 -1.16 20.76 3.68
N LEU A 222 -0.06 21.36 4.16
CA LEU A 222 0.40 21.23 5.54
C LEU A 222 -0.16 22.33 6.45
N ILE A 223 -0.68 23.41 5.84
CA ILE A 223 -1.36 24.55 6.47
C ILE A 223 -2.39 25.14 5.52
#